data_e69a8cecece5803bae92ac63c3dd174f
#
_entry.id   e69a8cecece5803bae92ac63c3dd174f
#
_cell.length_a   1.000
_cell.length_b   1.000
_cell.length_c   1.000
_cell.angle_alpha   90.00
_cell.angle_beta   90.00
_cell.angle_gamma   90.00
#
_symmetry.space_group_name_H-M   'P 1'
#
loop_
_entity.id
_entity.type
_entity.pdbx_description
1 polymer ?
#
loop_
_entity_poly.entity_id
_entity_poly.type
_entity_poly.pdbx_seq_one_letter_code
_entity_poly.pdbx_strand_id
1 'polypeptide(L)'
;MNTDKNAVLYEKMAAEQDKFRDWLKSQPPEEILKHTYEYTVREDILVAMEELDLPQSRAAALLVSPSPLADVYKEFSDRETSYMDVVRDSIEQRAEAALDAQRELPLYRHDAAYAREQGDLDLYRASRRANIACKEAIEAAISEHYRDNRLDKDAVPQVIEQFGYTRTLYVLANTVQQKEWDERFSPANKAWAKTVDIPPNPDGFGGERNLDFVVDSHSGLVDLFLSQARQDYLRLQPLTPEEIRAEAARLLQELRAPDTPNSPHGTHYMARVSPDFLARAGTQAHDRLMALLPFRSLAITGMKDLPGTYVTILASEDRSKELRPPRRSVRRQLKQEPRSTEKKAPVHKKQEPER
;
A
#
# COMPACT_ATOMS: atom_id res chain seq x y z
N MET A 1 1.43 23.40 -14.96
CA MET A 1 1.01 22.88 -16.27
C MET A 1 1.42 21.42 -16.30
N ASN A 2 0.44 20.52 -16.34
CA ASN A 2 0.72 19.08 -16.42
C ASN A 2 1.20 18.83 -17.86
N THR A 3 2.48 18.52 -18.04
CA THR A 3 3.05 18.23 -19.36
C THR A 3 2.53 16.86 -19.79
N ASP A 4 1.88 16.78 -20.93
CA ASP A 4 1.43 15.52 -21.50
C ASP A 4 2.62 14.59 -21.73
N LYS A 5 2.63 13.46 -21.02
CA LYS A 5 3.74 12.49 -21.09
C LYS A 5 3.79 11.78 -22.45
N ASN A 6 2.66 11.63 -23.14
CA ASN A 6 2.65 11.08 -24.49
C ASN A 6 3.36 12.00 -25.47
N ALA A 7 3.11 13.32 -25.40
CA ALA A 7 3.80 14.31 -26.24
C ALA A 7 5.33 14.31 -25.98
N VAL A 8 5.74 14.28 -24.71
CA VAL A 8 7.17 14.23 -24.34
C VAL A 8 7.81 12.93 -24.80
N LEU A 9 7.10 11.79 -24.69
CA LEU A 9 7.60 10.49 -25.16
C LEU A 9 7.78 10.48 -26.68
N TYR A 10 6.78 10.98 -27.41
CA TYR A 10 6.85 11.13 -28.87
C TYR A 10 8.05 11.97 -29.29
N GLU A 11 8.22 13.15 -28.72
CA GLU A 11 9.37 14.04 -29.01
C GLU A 11 10.71 13.32 -28.75
N LYS A 12 10.81 12.57 -27.65
CA LYS A 12 12.01 11.81 -27.32
C LYS A 12 12.30 10.72 -28.35
N MET A 13 11.28 9.94 -28.74
CA MET A 13 11.39 8.89 -29.75
C MET A 13 11.72 9.48 -31.13
N ALA A 14 11.11 10.59 -31.52
CA ALA A 14 11.40 11.29 -32.77
C ALA A 14 12.87 11.80 -32.82
N ALA A 15 13.37 12.37 -31.72
CA ALA A 15 14.76 12.79 -31.62
C ALA A 15 15.75 11.59 -31.68
N GLU A 16 15.35 10.41 -31.18
CA GLU A 16 16.11 9.18 -31.30
C GLU A 16 16.15 8.69 -32.76
N GLN A 17 15.03 8.74 -33.47
CA GLN A 17 14.95 8.43 -34.89
C GLN A 17 15.80 9.38 -35.75
N ASP A 18 15.77 10.68 -35.47
CA ASP A 18 16.60 11.66 -36.16
C ASP A 18 18.10 11.32 -36.03
N LYS A 19 18.55 10.96 -34.84
CA LYS A 19 19.95 10.53 -34.60
C LYS A 19 20.28 9.24 -35.37
N PHE A 20 19.36 8.28 -35.40
CA PHE A 20 19.54 7.06 -36.13
C PHE A 20 19.60 7.30 -37.66
N ARG A 21 18.74 8.18 -38.19
CA ARG A 21 18.76 8.61 -39.59
C ARG A 21 20.06 9.30 -39.97
N ASP A 22 20.55 10.20 -39.10
CA ASP A 22 21.81 10.92 -39.36
C ASP A 22 23.03 9.98 -39.29
N TRP A 23 23.00 9.01 -38.38
CA TRP A 23 23.98 7.93 -38.34
C TRP A 23 23.95 7.10 -39.64
N LEU A 24 22.75 6.66 -40.09
CA LEU A 24 22.60 5.93 -41.35
C LEU A 24 23.21 6.69 -42.56
N LYS A 25 22.93 7.99 -42.67
CA LYS A 25 23.48 8.82 -43.74
C LYS A 25 25.02 8.87 -43.75
N SER A 26 25.65 8.61 -42.62
CA SER A 26 27.11 8.55 -42.49
C SER A 26 27.71 7.17 -42.84
N GLN A 27 26.87 6.15 -43.05
CA GLN A 27 27.31 4.78 -43.32
C GLN A 27 27.50 4.52 -44.81
N PRO A 28 28.33 3.52 -45.17
CA PRO A 28 28.42 3.01 -46.55
C PRO A 28 27.04 2.48 -47.01
N PRO A 29 26.74 2.56 -48.33
CA PRO A 29 25.45 2.10 -48.87
C PRO A 29 25.06 0.66 -48.48
N GLU A 30 26.02 -0.25 -48.40
CA GLU A 30 25.78 -1.63 -47.99
C GLU A 30 25.32 -1.77 -46.53
N GLU A 31 25.82 -0.91 -45.64
CA GLU A 31 25.38 -0.85 -44.25
C GLU A 31 23.98 -0.20 -44.13
N ILE A 32 23.70 0.82 -44.93
CA ILE A 32 22.37 1.44 -44.98
C ILE A 32 21.32 0.38 -45.33
N LEU A 33 21.58 -0.48 -46.33
CA LEU A 33 20.64 -1.53 -46.75
C LEU A 33 20.35 -2.55 -45.64
N LYS A 34 21.32 -2.87 -44.81
CA LYS A 34 21.12 -3.78 -43.68
C LYS A 34 20.16 -3.22 -42.62
N HIS A 35 20.07 -1.91 -42.49
CA HIS A 35 19.26 -1.21 -41.51
C HIS A 35 17.97 -0.63 -42.08
N THR A 36 17.67 -0.84 -43.36
CA THR A 36 16.47 -0.26 -44.00
C THR A 36 15.17 -0.71 -43.31
N TYR A 37 15.08 -1.99 -42.95
CA TYR A 37 13.93 -2.54 -42.24
C TYR A 37 13.77 -1.94 -40.86
N GLU A 38 14.86 -1.86 -40.11
CA GLU A 38 14.86 -1.20 -38.78
C GLU A 38 14.42 0.26 -38.92
N TYR A 39 14.92 1.00 -39.88
CA TYR A 39 14.54 2.38 -40.11
C TYR A 39 13.02 2.53 -40.37
N THR A 40 12.50 1.66 -41.28
CA THR A 40 11.06 1.70 -41.60
C THR A 40 10.20 1.36 -40.43
N VAL A 41 10.52 0.31 -39.67
CA VAL A 41 9.75 -0.10 -38.48
C VAL A 41 9.77 1.02 -37.38
N ARG A 42 10.91 1.66 -37.20
CA ARG A 42 11.00 2.80 -36.25
C ARG A 42 10.12 3.98 -36.67
N GLU A 43 10.02 4.28 -37.98
CA GLU A 43 9.04 5.28 -38.49
C GLU A 43 7.60 4.85 -38.22
N ASP A 44 7.28 3.56 -38.43
CA ASP A 44 5.94 3.04 -38.15
C ASP A 44 5.58 3.07 -36.67
N ILE A 45 6.54 2.85 -35.78
CA ILE A 45 6.35 3.03 -34.33
C ILE A 45 5.99 4.48 -34.01
N LEU A 46 6.66 5.45 -34.64
CA LEU A 46 6.35 6.87 -34.45
C LEU A 46 4.94 7.21 -34.97
N VAL A 47 4.56 6.70 -36.15
CA VAL A 47 3.20 6.85 -36.68
C VAL A 47 2.16 6.24 -35.73
N ALA A 48 2.45 5.04 -35.18
CA ALA A 48 1.54 4.42 -34.22
C ALA A 48 1.42 5.24 -32.93
N MET A 49 2.48 5.89 -32.47
CA MET A 49 2.46 6.76 -31.29
C MET A 49 1.64 8.05 -31.48
N GLU A 50 1.45 8.52 -32.72
CA GLU A 50 0.57 9.68 -32.99
C GLU A 50 -0.90 9.36 -32.72
N GLU A 51 -1.29 8.09 -32.90
CA GLU A 51 -2.68 7.65 -32.72
C GLU A 51 -2.92 6.98 -31.35
N LEU A 52 -1.83 6.57 -30.66
CA LEU A 52 -1.88 5.79 -29.43
C LEU A 52 -1.83 6.73 -28.22
N ASP A 53 -2.92 6.81 -27.45
CA ASP A 53 -2.98 7.53 -26.18
C ASP A 53 -2.71 6.58 -25.01
N LEU A 54 -1.45 6.44 -24.62
CA LEU A 54 -1.06 5.63 -23.46
C LEU A 54 -1.51 6.30 -22.17
N PRO A 55 -1.96 5.51 -21.16
CA PRO A 55 -2.07 6.03 -19.79
C PRO A 55 -0.81 6.77 -19.37
N GLN A 56 -0.94 7.92 -18.69
CA GLN A 56 0.20 8.80 -18.34
C GLN A 56 1.29 8.07 -17.54
N SER A 57 0.92 7.08 -16.71
CA SER A 57 1.87 6.22 -15.98
C SER A 57 2.72 5.36 -16.91
N ARG A 58 2.13 4.78 -17.94
CA ARG A 58 2.84 3.96 -18.94
C ARG A 58 3.77 4.80 -19.81
N ALA A 59 3.29 5.94 -20.29
CA ALA A 59 4.15 6.88 -21.02
C ALA A 59 5.33 7.36 -20.16
N ALA A 60 5.10 7.67 -18.88
CA ALA A 60 6.16 8.04 -17.94
C ALA A 60 7.17 6.90 -17.72
N ALA A 61 6.71 5.65 -17.66
CA ALA A 61 7.59 4.49 -17.51
C ALA A 61 8.52 4.29 -18.71
N LEU A 62 7.99 4.44 -19.95
CA LEU A 62 8.82 4.41 -21.15
C LEU A 62 9.84 5.55 -21.22
N LEU A 63 9.49 6.73 -20.71
CA LEU A 63 10.40 7.88 -20.66
C LEU A 63 11.65 7.64 -19.80
N VAL A 64 11.64 6.68 -18.88
CA VAL A 64 12.80 6.32 -18.05
C VAL A 64 13.92 5.69 -18.90
N SER A 65 13.56 4.98 -19.97
CA SER A 65 14.55 4.42 -20.87
C SER A 65 15.38 5.52 -21.56
N PRO A 66 16.70 5.36 -21.72
CA PRO A 66 17.52 6.27 -22.52
C PRO A 66 17.14 6.23 -24.01
N SER A 67 16.62 5.09 -24.51
CA SER A 67 16.32 4.83 -25.92
C SER A 67 14.99 4.12 -26.08
N PRO A 68 13.84 4.76 -25.77
CA PRO A 68 12.55 4.11 -25.79
C PRO A 68 12.14 3.58 -27.18
N LEU A 69 12.51 4.26 -28.26
CA LEU A 69 12.23 3.80 -29.62
C LEU A 69 12.97 2.50 -29.95
N ALA A 70 14.27 2.42 -29.61
CA ALA A 70 15.05 1.20 -29.81
C ALA A 70 14.54 0.03 -28.97
N ASP A 71 14.05 0.29 -27.75
CA ASP A 71 13.46 -0.73 -26.88
C ASP A 71 12.19 -1.32 -27.48
N VAL A 72 11.30 -0.48 -28.01
CA VAL A 72 10.07 -0.93 -28.67
C VAL A 72 10.40 -1.68 -29.97
N TYR A 73 11.34 -1.17 -30.76
CA TYR A 73 11.79 -1.87 -31.95
C TYR A 73 12.33 -3.27 -31.63
N LYS A 74 13.14 -3.39 -30.59
CA LYS A 74 13.68 -4.69 -30.15
C LYS A 74 12.54 -5.67 -29.76
N GLU A 75 11.55 -5.19 -29.01
CA GLU A 75 10.38 -5.98 -28.63
C GLU A 75 9.56 -6.41 -29.85
N PHE A 76 9.44 -5.52 -30.86
CA PHE A 76 8.77 -5.81 -32.12
C PHE A 76 9.52 -6.86 -32.93
N SER A 77 10.86 -6.79 -33.03
CA SER A 77 11.69 -7.68 -33.84
C SER A 77 11.62 -9.16 -33.43
N ASP A 78 11.22 -9.42 -32.19
CA ASP A 78 11.05 -10.76 -31.62
C ASP A 78 9.69 -11.41 -31.98
N ARG A 79 8.82 -10.72 -32.76
CA ARG A 79 7.42 -11.12 -33.03
C ARG A 79 7.14 -11.25 -34.54
N GLU A 80 6.53 -12.36 -34.93
CA GLU A 80 6.10 -12.62 -36.32
C GLU A 80 4.57 -12.57 -36.44
N THR A 81 3.91 -11.44 -36.72
CA THR A 81 2.50 -11.46 -37.23
C THR A 81 1.98 -10.07 -37.65
N SER A 82 0.68 -9.84 -37.81
CA SER A 82 0.08 -8.67 -38.44
C SER A 82 0.68 -7.31 -37.95
N TYR A 83 1.39 -6.69 -38.86
CA TYR A 83 2.37 -5.61 -38.68
C TYR A 83 1.97 -4.51 -37.69
N MET A 84 0.86 -3.81 -37.91
CA MET A 84 0.50 -2.68 -37.05
C MET A 84 -0.08 -3.11 -35.69
N ASP A 85 -0.75 -4.25 -35.61
CA ASP A 85 -1.24 -4.74 -34.32
C ASP A 85 -0.07 -5.18 -33.42
N VAL A 86 0.95 -5.81 -34.02
CA VAL A 86 2.16 -6.19 -33.30
C VAL A 86 2.94 -4.95 -32.82
N VAL A 87 2.98 -3.87 -33.61
CA VAL A 87 3.60 -2.60 -33.18
C VAL A 87 2.88 -2.05 -31.95
N ARG A 88 1.55 -1.98 -31.96
CA ARG A 88 0.77 -1.52 -30.80
C ARG A 88 0.99 -2.39 -29.57
N ASP A 89 0.87 -3.70 -29.73
CA ASP A 89 1.09 -4.66 -28.65
C ASP A 89 2.50 -4.54 -28.08
N SER A 90 3.51 -4.32 -28.94
CA SER A 90 4.90 -4.14 -28.49
C SER A 90 5.09 -2.85 -27.66
N ILE A 91 4.43 -1.75 -28.08
CA ILE A 91 4.44 -0.51 -27.29
C ILE A 91 3.79 -0.74 -25.93
N GLU A 92 2.61 -1.35 -25.88
CA GLU A 92 1.88 -1.60 -24.64
C GLU A 92 2.65 -2.54 -23.72
N GLN A 93 3.19 -3.63 -24.23
CA GLN A 93 3.97 -4.58 -23.42
C GLN A 93 5.26 -3.96 -22.91
N ARG A 94 5.94 -3.14 -23.70
CA ARG A 94 7.14 -2.46 -23.23
C ARG A 94 6.80 -1.43 -22.14
N ALA A 95 5.69 -0.71 -22.29
CA ALA A 95 5.20 0.22 -21.28
C ALA A 95 4.86 -0.50 -19.97
N GLU A 96 4.18 -1.64 -20.04
CA GLU A 96 3.86 -2.47 -18.89
C GLU A 96 5.11 -3.02 -18.21
N ALA A 97 6.05 -3.59 -18.98
CA ALA A 97 7.31 -4.09 -18.43
C ALA A 97 8.15 -2.97 -17.76
N ALA A 98 8.13 -1.76 -18.32
CA ALA A 98 8.82 -0.62 -17.72
C ALA A 98 8.14 -0.16 -16.43
N LEU A 99 6.81 -0.20 -16.38
CA LEU A 99 6.02 0.10 -15.19
C LEU A 99 6.26 -0.94 -14.08
N ASP A 100 6.29 -2.23 -14.44
CA ASP A 100 6.59 -3.31 -13.50
C ASP A 100 8.01 -3.17 -12.94
N ALA A 101 9.00 -2.92 -13.77
CA ALA A 101 10.38 -2.69 -13.33
C ALA A 101 10.49 -1.49 -12.36
N GLN A 102 9.72 -0.44 -12.56
CA GLN A 102 9.66 0.72 -11.67
C GLN A 102 8.99 0.37 -10.32
N ARG A 103 7.91 -0.41 -10.36
CA ARG A 103 7.18 -0.89 -9.17
C ARG A 103 8.01 -1.87 -8.36
N GLU A 104 8.75 -2.76 -9.01
CA GLU A 104 9.61 -3.77 -8.41
C GLU A 104 10.94 -3.21 -7.89
N LEU A 105 11.32 -2.00 -8.30
CA LEU A 105 12.55 -1.38 -7.80
C LEU A 105 12.55 -1.36 -6.27
N PRO A 106 13.51 -2.02 -5.59
CA PRO A 106 13.52 -2.11 -4.15
C PRO A 106 13.57 -0.74 -3.47
N LEU A 107 12.83 -0.57 -2.39
CA LEU A 107 12.97 0.58 -1.52
C LEU A 107 14.25 0.43 -0.70
N TYR A 108 15.25 1.28 -0.96
CA TYR A 108 16.49 1.29 -0.18
C TYR A 108 16.26 1.99 1.16
N ARG A 109 16.51 1.29 2.27
CA ARG A 109 16.15 1.73 3.64
C ARG A 109 17.35 2.13 4.50
N HIS A 110 18.49 2.37 3.88
CA HIS A 110 19.71 2.83 4.55
C HIS A 110 20.18 4.16 3.95
N ASP A 111 21.08 4.83 4.66
CA ASP A 111 21.67 6.09 4.20
C ASP A 111 22.75 5.89 3.10
N ALA A 112 23.24 6.99 2.57
CA ALA A 112 24.23 6.97 1.51
C ALA A 112 25.60 6.44 1.99
N ALA A 113 25.95 6.58 3.28
CA ALA A 113 27.19 6.08 3.82
C ALA A 113 27.21 4.55 3.85
N TYR A 114 26.13 3.95 4.36
CA TYR A 114 25.93 2.51 4.33
C TYR A 114 25.93 1.96 2.88
N ALA A 115 25.21 2.62 1.97
CA ALA A 115 25.18 2.21 0.56
C ALA A 115 26.58 2.23 -0.08
N ARG A 116 27.41 3.20 0.29
CA ARG A 116 28.80 3.30 -0.19
C ARG A 116 29.66 2.16 0.33
N GLU A 117 29.51 1.81 1.62
CA GLU A 117 30.24 0.68 2.24
C GLU A 117 29.85 -0.67 1.64
N GLN A 118 28.56 -0.86 1.32
CA GLN A 118 28.05 -2.10 0.74
C GLN A 118 28.24 -2.21 -0.78
N GLY A 119 28.63 -1.13 -1.46
CA GLY A 119 28.71 -1.08 -2.92
C GLY A 119 27.36 -0.87 -3.62
N ASP A 120 26.31 -0.52 -2.88
CA ASP A 120 24.92 -0.39 -3.34
C ASP A 120 24.55 1.06 -3.74
N LEU A 121 25.53 1.94 -3.96
CA LEU A 121 25.30 3.36 -4.18
C LEU A 121 24.38 3.65 -5.37
N ASP A 122 24.43 2.83 -6.41
CA ASP A 122 23.57 2.99 -7.59
C ASP A 122 22.13 2.58 -7.29
N LEU A 123 21.92 1.54 -6.48
CA LEU A 123 20.60 1.14 -6.00
C LEU A 123 20.01 2.22 -5.06
N TYR A 124 20.80 2.76 -4.15
CA TYR A 124 20.42 3.89 -3.30
C TYR A 124 19.95 5.09 -4.15
N ARG A 125 20.76 5.50 -5.14
CA ARG A 125 20.44 6.61 -6.03
C ARG A 125 19.18 6.35 -6.86
N ALA A 126 19.03 5.13 -7.39
CA ALA A 126 17.84 4.72 -8.14
C ALA A 126 16.59 4.76 -7.27
N SER A 127 16.65 4.18 -6.07
CA SER A 127 15.53 4.22 -5.10
C SER A 127 15.17 5.65 -4.71
N ARG A 128 16.15 6.53 -4.53
CA ARG A 128 15.91 7.94 -4.19
C ARG A 128 15.24 8.70 -5.34
N ARG A 129 15.70 8.53 -6.59
CA ARG A 129 15.03 9.10 -7.78
C ARG A 129 13.59 8.62 -7.88
N ALA A 130 13.33 7.34 -7.62
CA ALA A 130 11.98 6.80 -7.61
C ALA A 130 11.11 7.37 -6.48
N ASN A 131 11.68 7.70 -5.31
CA ASN A 131 10.94 8.39 -4.24
C ASN A 131 10.55 9.81 -4.66
N ILE A 132 11.44 10.55 -5.35
CA ILE A 132 11.16 11.88 -5.91
C ILE A 132 10.05 11.78 -6.97
N ALA A 133 10.16 10.85 -7.90
CA ALA A 133 9.15 10.62 -8.92
C ALA A 133 7.78 10.23 -8.31
N CYS A 134 7.79 9.41 -7.25
CA CYS A 134 6.57 9.07 -6.50
C CYS A 134 5.95 10.30 -5.82
N LYS A 135 6.76 11.17 -5.21
CA LYS A 135 6.31 12.45 -4.67
C LYS A 135 5.61 13.29 -5.73
N GLU A 136 6.23 13.45 -6.91
CA GLU A 136 5.67 14.22 -8.02
C GLU A 136 4.36 13.62 -8.55
N ALA A 137 4.27 12.29 -8.61
CA ALA A 137 3.06 11.59 -9.00
C ALA A 137 1.92 11.78 -7.98
N ILE A 138 2.22 11.79 -6.68
CA ILE A 138 1.22 12.09 -5.63
C ILE A 138 0.71 13.53 -5.79
N GLU A 139 1.59 14.49 -6.02
CA GLU A 139 1.22 15.90 -6.24
C GLU A 139 0.34 16.07 -7.48
N ALA A 140 0.71 15.42 -8.57
CA ALA A 140 -0.08 15.40 -9.80
C ALA A 140 -1.45 14.77 -9.59
N ALA A 141 -1.53 13.61 -8.98
CA ALA A 141 -2.78 12.91 -8.68
C ALA A 141 -3.70 13.74 -7.77
N ILE A 142 -3.17 14.37 -6.73
CA ILE A 142 -3.95 15.28 -5.87
C ILE A 142 -4.49 16.47 -6.69
N SER A 143 -3.64 17.07 -7.54
CA SER A 143 -4.05 18.22 -8.37
C SER A 143 -5.12 17.85 -9.39
N GLU A 144 -5.00 16.68 -10.02
CA GLU A 144 -5.92 16.20 -11.06
C GLU A 144 -7.27 15.77 -10.49
N HIS A 145 -7.25 15.08 -9.33
CA HIS A 145 -8.43 14.46 -8.74
C HIS A 145 -9.09 15.28 -7.63
N TYR A 146 -8.60 16.49 -7.34
CA TYR A 146 -9.26 17.38 -6.39
C TYR A 146 -10.26 18.29 -7.10
N ARG A 147 -11.56 18.02 -6.90
CA ARG A 147 -12.67 18.79 -7.47
C ARG A 147 -13.78 18.94 -6.43
N ASP A 148 -14.48 20.06 -6.48
CA ASP A 148 -15.64 20.32 -5.63
C ASP A 148 -15.37 20.10 -4.12
N ASN A 149 -14.19 20.50 -3.66
CA ASN A 149 -13.70 20.31 -2.27
C ASN A 149 -13.60 18.84 -1.85
N ARG A 150 -13.43 17.92 -2.80
CA ARG A 150 -13.24 16.48 -2.55
C ARG A 150 -12.08 15.94 -3.35
N LEU A 151 -11.34 15.03 -2.72
CA LEU A 151 -10.36 14.20 -3.40
C LEU A 151 -11.09 12.95 -3.92
N ASP A 152 -11.00 12.72 -5.23
CA ASP A 152 -11.59 11.52 -5.83
C ASP A 152 -10.83 10.26 -5.34
N LYS A 153 -11.57 9.16 -5.23
CA LYS A 153 -11.04 7.85 -4.85
C LYS A 153 -10.03 7.29 -5.86
N ASP A 154 -10.03 7.78 -7.10
CA ASP A 154 -9.14 7.30 -8.17
C ASP A 154 -7.72 7.89 -8.08
N ALA A 155 -7.52 8.93 -7.26
CA ALA A 155 -6.22 9.54 -7.03
C ALA A 155 -5.17 8.55 -6.47
N VAL A 156 -5.55 7.70 -5.54
CA VAL A 156 -4.64 6.72 -4.91
C VAL A 156 -4.29 5.58 -5.85
N PRO A 157 -5.24 4.89 -6.51
CA PRO A 157 -4.95 3.81 -7.45
C PRO A 157 -3.95 4.20 -8.55
N GLN A 158 -4.05 5.40 -9.11
CA GLN A 158 -3.14 5.92 -10.13
C GLN A 158 -1.67 5.90 -9.69
N VAL A 159 -1.40 6.32 -8.46
CA VAL A 159 -0.03 6.33 -7.92
C VAL A 159 0.42 4.93 -7.49
N ILE A 160 -0.49 4.14 -6.92
CA ILE A 160 -0.19 2.77 -6.48
C ILE A 160 0.15 1.87 -7.66
N GLU A 161 -0.54 2.02 -8.79
CA GLU A 161 -0.24 1.28 -10.02
C GLU A 161 1.21 1.50 -10.46
N GLN A 162 1.71 2.72 -10.34
CA GLN A 162 3.05 3.10 -10.79
C GLN A 162 4.17 2.77 -9.78
N PHE A 163 3.94 2.95 -8.47
CA PHE A 163 5.00 2.88 -7.45
C PHE A 163 4.78 1.80 -6.39
N GLY A 164 3.63 1.18 -6.35
CA GLY A 164 3.23 0.23 -5.31
C GLY A 164 2.99 0.89 -3.95
N TYR A 165 2.33 0.15 -3.06
CA TYR A 165 2.01 0.65 -1.71
C TYR A 165 3.26 0.95 -0.87
N THR A 166 4.29 0.11 -0.96
CA THR A 166 5.48 0.23 -0.12
C THR A 166 6.16 1.58 -0.31
N ARG A 167 6.41 1.99 -1.55
CA ARG A 167 7.07 3.25 -1.86
C ARG A 167 6.16 4.44 -1.60
N THR A 168 4.90 4.37 -2.04
CA THR A 168 3.92 5.45 -1.84
C THR A 168 3.74 5.76 -0.35
N LEU A 169 3.55 4.74 0.48
CA LEU A 169 3.41 4.90 1.92
C LEU A 169 4.71 5.41 2.57
N TYR A 170 5.88 5.01 2.07
CA TYR A 170 7.17 5.52 2.56
C TYR A 170 7.35 7.02 2.30
N VAL A 171 7.03 7.49 1.08
CA VAL A 171 7.09 8.91 0.70
C VAL A 171 6.10 9.74 1.54
N LEU A 172 4.89 9.22 1.74
CA LEU A 172 3.88 9.87 2.57
C LEU A 172 4.28 9.91 4.05
N ALA A 173 4.88 8.83 4.58
CA ALA A 173 5.39 8.80 5.95
C ALA A 173 6.49 9.85 6.16
N ASN A 174 7.44 9.96 5.22
CA ASN A 174 8.45 11.01 5.22
C ASN A 174 7.81 12.40 5.25
N THR A 175 6.82 12.63 4.39
CA THR A 175 6.12 13.92 4.32
C THR A 175 5.48 14.30 5.66
N VAL A 176 4.78 13.36 6.31
CA VAL A 176 4.15 13.60 7.62
C VAL A 176 5.21 13.83 8.70
N GLN A 177 6.31 13.08 8.71
CA GLN A 177 7.40 13.27 9.68
C GLN A 177 8.06 14.65 9.51
N GLN A 178 8.33 15.08 8.27
CA GLN A 178 8.95 16.38 8.00
C GLN A 178 8.02 17.57 8.28
N LYS A 179 6.71 17.35 8.23
CA LYS A 179 5.66 18.35 8.51
C LYS A 179 4.88 18.01 9.80
N GLU A 180 5.50 17.37 10.80
CA GLU A 180 4.84 16.93 12.04
C GLU A 180 4.16 18.09 12.81
N TRP A 181 4.71 19.28 12.69
CA TRP A 181 4.16 20.52 13.27
C TRP A 181 2.84 20.96 12.65
N ASP A 182 2.48 20.47 11.46
CA ASP A 182 1.27 20.87 10.74
C ASP A 182 0.03 20.14 11.30
N GLU A 183 -0.87 20.92 11.91
CA GLU A 183 -2.07 20.40 12.57
C GLU A 183 -3.13 19.84 11.60
N ARG A 184 -2.97 20.08 10.30
CA ARG A 184 -3.85 19.53 9.25
C ARG A 184 -3.64 18.04 9.03
N PHE A 185 -2.54 17.46 9.50
CA PHE A 185 -2.39 16.02 9.56
C PHE A 185 -3.10 15.44 10.77
N SER A 186 -3.90 14.39 10.55
CA SER A 186 -4.62 13.68 11.59
C SER A 186 -3.68 13.03 12.62
N PRO A 187 -4.07 12.96 13.90
CA PRO A 187 -3.27 12.26 14.93
C PRO A 187 -2.97 10.80 14.56
N ALA A 188 -3.90 10.12 13.89
CA ALA A 188 -3.75 8.74 13.46
C ALA A 188 -2.64 8.57 12.40
N ASN A 189 -2.57 9.50 11.43
CA ASN A 189 -1.53 9.47 10.41
C ASN A 189 -0.17 9.91 10.97
N LYS A 190 -0.13 10.87 11.90
CA LYS A 190 1.10 11.23 12.61
C LYS A 190 1.66 10.07 13.44
N ALA A 191 0.79 9.38 14.19
CA ALA A 191 1.19 8.23 14.99
C ALA A 191 1.71 7.08 14.10
N TRP A 192 1.00 6.81 13.01
CA TRP A 192 1.42 5.79 12.06
C TRP A 192 2.76 6.14 11.37
N ALA A 193 2.93 7.37 10.90
CA ALA A 193 4.16 7.80 10.22
C ALA A 193 5.40 7.59 11.09
N LYS A 194 5.30 7.78 12.42
CA LYS A 194 6.38 7.51 13.38
C LYS A 194 6.80 6.04 13.47
N THR A 195 5.96 5.11 13.01
CA THR A 195 6.30 3.68 12.96
C THR A 195 7.12 3.30 11.74
N VAL A 196 7.22 4.20 10.76
CA VAL A 196 7.97 3.97 9.53
C VAL A 196 9.39 4.48 9.72
N ASP A 197 10.36 3.58 9.66
CA ASP A 197 11.78 3.93 9.74
C ASP A 197 12.25 4.56 8.44
N ILE A 198 12.73 5.80 8.53
CA ILE A 198 13.24 6.58 7.41
C ILE A 198 14.63 7.09 7.82
N PRO A 199 15.69 6.53 7.22
CA PRO A 199 17.06 6.89 7.59
C PRO A 199 17.32 8.37 7.26
N PRO A 200 18.13 9.05 8.09
CA PRO A 200 18.56 10.42 7.84
C PRO A 200 19.36 10.51 6.53
N ASN A 201 19.35 11.68 5.90
CA ASN A 201 20.12 11.94 4.70
C ASN A 201 21.12 13.10 4.94
N PRO A 202 22.29 12.83 5.52
CA PRO A 202 23.26 13.86 5.88
C PRO A 202 23.78 14.63 4.65
N ASP A 203 23.79 14.01 3.48
CA ASP A 203 24.23 14.62 2.22
C ASP A 203 23.11 15.38 1.48
N GLY A 204 21.88 15.38 2.04
CA GLY A 204 20.71 16.02 1.44
C GLY A 204 20.62 17.51 1.68
N PHE A 205 19.85 18.19 0.83
CA PHE A 205 19.49 19.58 1.07
C PHE A 205 18.66 19.69 2.36
N GLY A 206 19.11 20.53 3.30
CA GLY A 206 18.44 20.69 4.60
C GLY A 206 19.00 19.84 5.74
N GLY A 207 20.24 19.29 5.62
CA GLY A 207 20.89 18.45 6.61
C GLY A 207 20.35 17.02 6.62
N GLU A 208 20.14 16.44 7.80
CA GLU A 208 19.67 15.05 7.95
C GLU A 208 18.23 14.78 7.43
N ARG A 209 17.60 15.81 6.84
CA ARG A 209 16.20 15.74 6.39
C ARG A 209 16.10 15.24 4.95
N ASN A 210 15.09 14.43 4.68
CA ASN A 210 14.75 13.96 3.34
C ASN A 210 13.76 14.93 2.66
N LEU A 211 14.15 16.19 2.46
CA LEU A 211 13.26 17.24 1.94
C LEU A 211 12.93 17.10 0.45
N ASP A 212 13.76 16.44 -0.32
CA ASP A 212 13.63 16.27 -1.77
C ASP A 212 12.43 15.41 -2.20
N PHE A 213 11.95 14.51 -1.33
CA PHE A 213 10.71 13.78 -1.58
C PHE A 213 9.62 14.03 -0.52
N VAL A 214 9.53 15.26 -0.03
CA VAL A 214 8.39 15.76 0.74
C VAL A 214 7.31 16.27 -0.23
N VAL A 215 6.11 15.71 -0.15
CA VAL A 215 4.97 16.13 -0.98
C VAL A 215 4.60 17.58 -0.68
N ASP A 216 4.66 18.43 -1.71
CA ASP A 216 4.39 19.88 -1.61
C ASP A 216 2.95 20.22 -2.06
N SER A 217 1.98 19.50 -1.53
CA SER A 217 0.56 19.78 -1.68
C SER A 217 -0.02 20.22 -0.34
N HIS A 218 -1.26 20.74 -0.35
CA HIS A 218 -1.97 21.12 0.86
C HIS A 218 -2.05 19.94 1.84
N SER A 219 -1.52 20.11 3.06
CA SER A 219 -1.32 19.01 4.01
C SER A 219 -2.61 18.24 4.35
N GLY A 220 -3.77 18.91 4.38
CA GLY A 220 -5.04 18.23 4.58
C GLY A 220 -5.44 17.31 3.43
N LEU A 221 -5.07 17.62 2.18
CA LEU A 221 -5.28 16.73 1.03
C LEU A 221 -4.31 15.55 1.04
N VAL A 222 -3.07 15.80 1.45
CA VAL A 222 -2.08 14.72 1.65
C VAL A 222 -2.54 13.78 2.76
N ASP A 223 -3.13 14.29 3.84
CA ASP A 223 -3.70 13.48 4.93
C ASP A 223 -4.86 12.59 4.46
N LEU A 224 -5.74 13.14 3.61
CA LEU A 224 -6.84 12.38 2.99
C LEU A 224 -6.30 11.28 2.06
N PHE A 225 -5.35 11.63 1.18
CA PHE A 225 -4.69 10.68 0.27
C PHE A 225 -4.02 9.54 1.05
N LEU A 226 -3.25 9.88 2.10
CA LEU A 226 -2.61 8.91 2.97
C LEU A 226 -3.63 8.00 3.67
N SER A 227 -4.71 8.57 4.19
CA SER A 227 -5.76 7.81 4.87
C SER A 227 -6.40 6.80 3.92
N GLN A 228 -6.68 7.19 2.68
CA GLN A 228 -7.21 6.31 1.65
C GLN A 228 -6.19 5.22 1.26
N ALA A 229 -4.94 5.58 0.98
CA ALA A 229 -3.88 4.64 0.63
C ALA A 229 -3.66 3.58 1.73
N ARG A 230 -3.68 3.99 3.01
CA ARG A 230 -3.58 3.07 4.15
C ARG A 230 -4.78 2.14 4.25
N GLN A 231 -5.99 2.65 4.07
CA GLN A 231 -7.19 1.82 4.08
C GLN A 231 -7.18 0.78 2.97
N ASP A 232 -6.80 1.17 1.75
CA ASP A 232 -6.72 0.28 0.61
C ASP A 232 -5.62 -0.77 0.81
N TYR A 233 -4.46 -0.37 1.34
CA TYR A 233 -3.40 -1.32 1.71
C TYR A 233 -3.86 -2.32 2.78
N LEU A 234 -4.57 -1.85 3.82
CA LEU A 234 -5.08 -2.70 4.88
C LEU A 234 -6.10 -3.73 4.35
N ARG A 235 -6.92 -3.36 3.37
CA ARG A 235 -7.87 -4.30 2.72
C ARG A 235 -7.17 -5.48 2.05
N LEU A 236 -5.95 -5.28 1.56
CA LEU A 236 -5.14 -6.35 0.95
C LEU A 236 -4.47 -7.26 1.98
N GLN A 237 -4.37 -6.83 3.24
CA GLN A 237 -3.74 -7.62 4.30
C GLN A 237 -4.76 -8.54 4.96
N PRO A 238 -4.54 -9.86 5.01
CA PRO A 238 -5.42 -10.76 5.73
C PRO A 238 -5.38 -10.46 7.23
N LEU A 239 -6.54 -10.53 7.89
CA LEU A 239 -6.61 -10.45 9.35
C LEU A 239 -6.01 -11.70 9.97
N THR A 240 -5.11 -11.53 10.92
CA THR A 240 -4.61 -12.65 11.73
C THR A 240 -5.65 -13.08 12.79
N PRO A 241 -5.63 -14.34 13.23
CA PRO A 241 -6.49 -14.79 14.33
C PRO A 241 -6.32 -13.99 15.62
N GLU A 242 -5.09 -13.47 15.87
CA GLU A 242 -4.77 -12.63 17.02
C GLU A 242 -5.48 -11.28 16.94
N GLU A 243 -5.44 -10.62 15.78
CA GLU A 243 -6.12 -9.34 15.55
C GLU A 243 -7.63 -9.47 15.69
N ILE A 244 -8.22 -10.56 15.19
CA ILE A 244 -9.65 -10.83 15.34
C ILE A 244 -10.01 -11.00 16.83
N ARG A 245 -9.19 -11.73 17.60
CA ARG A 245 -9.38 -11.90 19.04
C ARG A 245 -9.21 -10.60 19.81
N ALA A 246 -8.23 -9.78 19.43
CA ALA A 246 -7.97 -8.47 20.05
C ALA A 246 -9.16 -7.52 19.84
N GLU A 247 -9.69 -7.45 18.61
CA GLU A 247 -10.87 -6.62 18.34
C GLU A 247 -12.11 -7.11 19.10
N ALA A 248 -12.35 -8.42 19.13
CA ALA A 248 -13.46 -8.98 19.92
C ALA A 248 -13.33 -8.69 21.42
N ALA A 249 -12.10 -8.77 21.96
CA ALA A 249 -11.85 -8.45 23.39
C ALA A 249 -12.06 -6.95 23.67
N ARG A 250 -11.61 -6.07 22.78
CA ARG A 250 -11.83 -4.62 22.88
C ARG A 250 -13.33 -4.28 22.87
N LEU A 251 -14.07 -4.82 21.91
CA LEU A 251 -15.52 -4.63 21.82
C LEU A 251 -16.24 -5.12 23.07
N LEU A 252 -15.85 -6.31 23.58
CA LEU A 252 -16.41 -6.87 24.79
C LEU A 252 -16.14 -5.98 26.03
N GLN A 253 -14.94 -5.41 26.11
CA GLN A 253 -14.60 -4.48 27.21
C GLN A 253 -15.42 -3.20 27.11
N GLU A 254 -15.58 -2.62 25.92
CA GLU A 254 -16.39 -1.43 25.69
C GLU A 254 -17.86 -1.67 26.03
N LEU A 255 -18.45 -2.79 25.58
CA LEU A 255 -19.83 -3.17 25.92
C LEU A 255 -20.06 -3.39 27.42
N ARG A 256 -19.03 -3.75 28.18
CA ARG A 256 -19.05 -3.95 29.62
C ARG A 256 -18.82 -2.67 30.43
N ALA A 257 -18.33 -1.62 29.79
CA ALA A 257 -18.06 -0.36 30.47
C ALA A 257 -19.37 0.21 31.09
N PRO A 258 -19.31 0.79 32.30
CA PRO A 258 -20.49 1.38 32.95
C PRO A 258 -21.18 2.46 32.11
N ASP A 259 -20.35 3.19 31.34
CA ASP A 259 -20.78 4.35 30.54
C ASP A 259 -21.13 3.98 29.10
N THR A 260 -21.20 2.68 28.74
CA THR A 260 -21.60 2.27 27.40
C THR A 260 -22.97 2.83 27.07
N PRO A 261 -23.08 3.69 26.03
CA PRO A 261 -24.34 4.30 25.66
C PRO A 261 -25.32 3.29 25.12
N ASN A 262 -26.59 3.48 25.38
CA ASN A 262 -27.63 2.80 24.64
C ASN A 262 -27.73 3.36 23.22
N SER A 263 -28.31 2.58 22.31
CA SER A 263 -28.68 3.07 20.99
C SER A 263 -29.56 4.33 21.11
N PRO A 264 -29.58 5.22 20.14
CA PRO A 264 -30.51 6.34 20.09
C PRO A 264 -31.98 5.94 20.29
N HIS A 265 -32.29 4.67 19.99
CA HIS A 265 -33.63 4.10 20.19
C HIS A 265 -33.84 3.45 21.57
N GLY A 266 -32.85 3.57 22.47
CA GLY A 266 -33.01 3.23 23.90
C GLY A 266 -33.06 1.73 24.25
N THR A 267 -32.86 0.84 23.32
CA THR A 267 -33.05 -0.62 23.52
C THR A 267 -31.79 -1.48 23.32
N HIS A 268 -30.67 -0.86 22.95
CA HIS A 268 -29.43 -1.61 22.59
C HIS A 268 -28.21 -1.00 23.25
N TYR A 269 -27.28 -1.85 23.65
CA TYR A 269 -25.91 -1.45 23.97
C TYR A 269 -25.05 -1.55 22.72
N MET A 270 -24.12 -0.63 22.55
CA MET A 270 -23.33 -0.47 21.33
C MET A 270 -21.85 -0.36 21.64
N ALA A 271 -21.03 -0.95 20.76
CA ALA A 271 -19.61 -0.68 20.69
C ALA A 271 -19.21 -0.46 19.22
N ARG A 272 -18.36 0.51 18.95
CA ARG A 272 -17.93 0.83 17.59
C ARG A 272 -16.89 -0.16 17.13
N VAL A 273 -17.12 -0.79 15.96
CA VAL A 273 -16.13 -1.66 15.32
C VAL A 273 -15.03 -0.80 14.73
N SER A 274 -13.78 -1.23 14.88
CA SER A 274 -12.63 -0.56 14.29
C SER A 274 -12.77 -0.44 12.77
N PRO A 275 -12.62 0.76 12.18
CA PRO A 275 -12.63 0.93 10.73
C PRO A 275 -11.57 0.08 10.02
N ASP A 276 -10.38 -0.06 10.60
CA ASP A 276 -9.30 -0.87 10.06
C ASP A 276 -9.67 -2.36 10.05
N PHE A 277 -10.35 -2.86 11.09
CA PHE A 277 -10.89 -4.21 11.13
C PHE A 277 -11.92 -4.44 10.02
N LEU A 278 -12.87 -3.50 9.87
CA LEU A 278 -13.91 -3.60 8.84
C LEU A 278 -13.33 -3.58 7.42
N ALA A 279 -12.35 -2.73 7.18
CA ALA A 279 -11.68 -2.64 5.88
C ALA A 279 -11.04 -3.98 5.47
N ARG A 280 -10.46 -4.72 6.44
CA ARG A 280 -9.77 -6.00 6.22
C ARG A 280 -10.70 -7.22 6.30
N ALA A 281 -11.69 -7.19 7.16
CA ALA A 281 -12.64 -8.29 7.32
C ALA A 281 -13.69 -8.36 6.21
N GLY A 282 -14.05 -7.21 5.63
CA GLY A 282 -15.06 -7.12 4.59
C GLY A 282 -16.39 -7.73 5.01
N THR A 283 -17.01 -8.52 4.13
CA THR A 283 -18.29 -9.21 4.39
C THR A 283 -18.22 -10.28 5.48
N GLN A 284 -17.02 -10.75 5.84
CA GLN A 284 -16.84 -11.78 6.87
C GLN A 284 -16.71 -11.21 8.29
N ALA A 285 -16.78 -9.86 8.45
CA ALA A 285 -16.64 -9.22 9.76
C ALA A 285 -17.65 -9.75 10.79
N HIS A 286 -18.91 -9.92 10.37
CA HIS A 286 -19.98 -10.44 11.21
C HIS A 286 -19.65 -11.84 11.75
N ASP A 287 -19.36 -12.80 10.87
CA ASP A 287 -19.14 -14.19 11.25
C ASP A 287 -17.89 -14.36 12.12
N ARG A 288 -16.84 -13.61 11.82
CA ARG A 288 -15.59 -13.63 12.59
C ARG A 288 -15.78 -13.11 14.02
N LEU A 289 -16.57 -12.04 14.21
CA LEU A 289 -16.87 -11.49 15.54
C LEU A 289 -17.91 -12.32 16.28
N MET A 290 -18.96 -12.80 15.60
CA MET A 290 -19.99 -13.65 16.18
C MET A 290 -19.41 -14.93 16.79
N ALA A 291 -18.39 -15.52 16.19
CA ALA A 291 -17.73 -16.70 16.71
C ALA A 291 -17.01 -16.49 18.06
N LEU A 292 -16.65 -15.26 18.38
CA LEU A 292 -15.86 -14.91 19.56
C LEU A 292 -16.64 -14.16 20.65
N LEU A 293 -17.69 -13.42 20.28
CA LEU A 293 -18.48 -12.65 21.23
C LEU A 293 -19.56 -13.52 21.87
N PRO A 294 -19.74 -13.49 23.20
CA PRO A 294 -20.60 -14.40 23.94
C PRO A 294 -22.09 -13.97 23.96
N PHE A 295 -22.58 -13.38 22.86
CA PHE A 295 -23.95 -12.86 22.81
C PHE A 295 -24.79 -13.62 21.78
N ARG A 296 -26.07 -13.85 22.12
CA ARG A 296 -27.02 -14.53 21.23
C ARG A 296 -27.72 -13.59 20.25
N SER A 297 -27.90 -12.32 20.63
CA SER A 297 -28.63 -11.30 19.89
C SER A 297 -27.69 -10.18 19.41
N LEU A 298 -26.57 -10.56 18.82
CA LEU A 298 -25.59 -9.63 18.27
C LEU A 298 -25.98 -9.22 16.85
N ALA A 299 -25.88 -7.93 16.55
CA ALA A 299 -25.94 -7.42 15.18
C ALA A 299 -24.75 -6.50 14.92
N ILE A 300 -24.25 -6.52 13.67
CA ILE A 300 -23.25 -5.58 13.22
C ILE A 300 -23.91 -4.72 12.14
N THR A 301 -24.17 -3.47 12.45
CA THR A 301 -24.93 -2.57 11.58
C THR A 301 -24.38 -1.15 11.60
N GLY A 302 -24.57 -0.42 10.49
CA GLY A 302 -24.48 1.04 10.49
C GLY A 302 -25.74 1.63 11.10
N MET A 303 -25.58 2.74 11.82
CA MET A 303 -26.68 3.51 12.41
C MET A 303 -26.94 4.75 11.56
N LYS A 304 -28.23 5.09 11.34
CA LYS A 304 -28.62 6.23 10.47
C LYS A 304 -28.08 7.56 10.98
N ASP A 305 -28.03 7.74 12.30
CA ASP A 305 -27.70 9.02 12.93
C ASP A 305 -26.29 9.02 13.59
N LEU A 306 -25.53 7.93 13.46
CA LEU A 306 -24.18 7.80 14.01
C LEU A 306 -23.20 7.30 12.94
N PRO A 307 -22.09 8.03 12.72
CA PRO A 307 -21.09 7.60 11.75
C PRO A 307 -20.34 6.36 12.23
N GLY A 308 -20.27 5.34 11.37
CA GLY A 308 -19.53 4.11 11.61
C GLY A 308 -20.39 2.86 11.65
N THR A 309 -19.73 1.73 11.93
CA THR A 309 -20.37 0.42 12.09
C THR A 309 -20.24 -0.01 13.54
N TYR A 310 -21.33 -0.54 14.09
CA TYR A 310 -21.43 -0.87 15.50
C TYR A 310 -21.81 -2.32 15.69
N VAL A 311 -21.22 -2.94 16.72
CA VAL A 311 -21.78 -4.15 17.34
C VAL A 311 -22.86 -3.68 18.28
N THR A 312 -24.08 -4.20 18.11
CA THR A 312 -25.22 -3.90 18.93
C THR A 312 -25.76 -5.16 19.59
N ILE A 313 -26.12 -5.07 20.86
CA ILE A 313 -26.83 -6.11 21.59
C ILE A 313 -28.10 -5.53 22.17
N LEU A 314 -29.17 -6.36 22.25
CA LEU A 314 -30.40 -5.97 22.92
C LEU A 314 -30.14 -5.67 24.39
N ALA A 315 -30.69 -4.59 24.91
CA ALA A 315 -30.70 -4.33 26.32
C ALA A 315 -31.62 -5.38 27.03
N SER A 316 -31.01 -6.26 27.81
CA SER A 316 -31.78 -7.12 28.70
C SER A 316 -32.07 -6.41 30.03
N GLU A 317 -33.10 -6.86 30.76
CA GLU A 317 -33.38 -6.39 32.11
C GLU A 317 -32.20 -6.59 33.08
N ASP A 318 -31.34 -7.55 32.79
CA ASP A 318 -30.10 -7.83 33.54
C ASP A 318 -28.87 -7.88 32.63
N ARG A 319 -28.34 -6.69 32.30
CA ARG A 319 -27.09 -6.51 31.55
C ARG A 319 -25.94 -7.39 32.05
N SER A 320 -25.91 -7.64 33.38
CA SER A 320 -24.82 -8.42 33.98
C SER A 320 -24.86 -9.88 33.61
N LYS A 321 -26.01 -10.44 33.26
CA LYS A 321 -26.14 -11.84 32.80
C LYS A 321 -25.65 -12.02 31.37
N GLU A 322 -26.00 -11.11 30.45
CA GLU A 322 -25.60 -11.17 29.04
C GLU A 322 -24.12 -10.88 28.85
N LEU A 323 -23.57 -9.94 29.63
CA LEU A 323 -22.18 -9.56 29.57
C LEU A 323 -21.22 -10.45 30.38
N ARG A 324 -21.75 -11.43 31.14
CA ARG A 324 -20.90 -12.39 31.83
C ARG A 324 -20.23 -13.35 30.82
N PRO A 325 -18.92 -13.57 30.95
CA PRO A 325 -18.27 -14.59 30.13
C PRO A 325 -18.98 -15.95 30.38
N PRO A 326 -19.16 -16.77 29.32
CA PRO A 326 -19.75 -18.08 29.50
C PRO A 326 -18.98 -18.84 30.58
N ARG A 327 -19.70 -19.40 31.60
CA ARG A 327 -19.07 -20.19 32.65
C ARG A 327 -18.28 -21.31 31.98
N ARG A 328 -16.96 -21.33 32.20
CA ARG A 328 -16.12 -22.43 31.71
C ARG A 328 -16.72 -23.75 32.25
N SER A 329 -17.07 -24.66 31.36
CA SER A 329 -17.61 -25.94 31.75
C SER A 329 -16.58 -26.66 32.65
N VAL A 330 -16.97 -27.01 33.86
CA VAL A 330 -16.14 -27.75 34.83
C VAL A 330 -15.59 -29.03 34.20
N ARG A 331 -16.38 -29.68 33.31
CA ARG A 331 -15.94 -30.84 32.51
C ARG A 331 -14.75 -30.54 31.58
N ARG A 332 -14.65 -29.32 31.06
CA ARG A 332 -13.50 -28.90 30.21
C ARG A 332 -12.26 -28.58 31.04
N GLN A 333 -12.43 -28.03 32.24
CA GLN A 333 -11.33 -27.79 33.17
C GLN A 333 -10.74 -29.12 33.70
N LEU A 334 -11.58 -30.07 34.05
CA LEU A 334 -11.16 -31.41 34.49
C LEU A 334 -10.47 -32.24 33.38
N LYS A 335 -10.68 -31.92 32.11
CA LYS A 335 -9.97 -32.52 30.98
C LYS A 335 -8.66 -31.85 30.64
N GLN A 336 -8.42 -30.60 31.08
CA GLN A 336 -7.22 -29.82 30.79
C GLN A 336 -6.17 -29.83 31.92
N GLU A 337 -6.54 -30.23 33.14
CA GLU A 337 -5.55 -30.46 34.18
C GLU A 337 -4.83 -31.79 33.93
N PRO A 338 -3.50 -31.80 33.66
CA PRO A 338 -2.76 -33.05 33.61
C PRO A 338 -2.82 -33.62 35.02
N ARG A 339 -3.34 -34.84 35.17
CA ARG A 339 -3.21 -35.60 36.41
C ARG A 339 -1.73 -35.76 36.72
N SER A 340 -1.23 -34.94 37.65
CA SER A 340 0.06 -35.19 38.27
C SER A 340 -0.08 -36.43 39.13
N THR A 341 0.31 -37.57 38.59
CA THR A 341 0.52 -38.77 39.34
C THR A 341 1.87 -38.66 40.05
N GLU A 342 1.97 -37.83 41.07
CA GLU A 342 2.99 -38.04 42.08
C GLU A 342 2.58 -39.21 42.98
N LYS A 343 3.12 -40.37 42.69
CA LYS A 343 3.11 -41.52 43.62
C LYS A 343 3.89 -41.11 44.85
N LYS A 344 3.17 -40.83 45.96
CA LYS A 344 3.77 -40.76 47.29
C LYS A 344 4.49 -42.09 47.59
N ALA A 345 5.80 -42.02 47.78
CA ALA A 345 6.60 -43.15 48.25
C ALA A 345 6.14 -43.56 49.65
N PRO A 346 6.18 -44.89 50.04
CA PRO A 346 5.73 -45.33 51.32
C PRO A 346 6.71 -44.87 52.42
N VAL A 347 6.14 -44.27 53.47
CA VAL A 347 6.86 -43.87 54.68
C VAL A 347 7.29 -45.11 55.42
N HIS A 348 8.59 -45.40 55.55
CA HIS A 348 9.17 -46.39 56.46
C HIS A 348 8.91 -45.97 57.92
N LYS A 349 8.16 -46.77 58.67
CA LYS A 349 8.05 -46.74 60.11
C LYS A 349 9.43 -47.11 60.70
N LYS A 350 10.05 -46.17 61.42
CA LYS A 350 11.17 -46.46 62.32
C LYS A 350 10.63 -47.25 63.53
N GLN A 351 11.19 -48.43 63.72
CA GLN A 351 11.08 -49.17 64.99
C GLN A 351 11.92 -48.48 66.04
N GLU A 352 11.30 -48.18 67.20
CA GLU A 352 12.04 -47.82 68.42
C GLU A 352 12.67 -49.06 69.01
N PRO A 353 13.93 -49.00 69.50
CA PRO A 353 14.45 -50.07 70.32
C PRO A 353 14.07 -49.87 71.80
N GLU A 354 13.57 -50.96 72.43
CA GLU A 354 13.44 -51.09 73.88
C GLU A 354 14.78 -50.90 74.55
N ARG A 355 14.88 -49.99 75.50
CA ARG A 355 15.31 -50.03 76.89
C ARG A 355 15.44 -48.64 77.47
#